data_698bac4e0508ca297018cb0b598c496c
#
_entry.id   698bac4e0508ca297018cb0b598c496c
#
_cell.length_a   1.000
_cell.length_b   1.000
_cell.length_c   1.000
_cell.angle_alpha   90.00
_cell.angle_beta   90.00
_cell.angle_gamma   90.00
#
_symmetry.space_group_name_H-M   'P 1'
#
loop_
_entity.id
_entity.type
_entity.pdbx_description
1 polymer ?
#
loop_
_entity_poly.entity_id
_entity_poly.type
_entity_poly.pdbx_seq_one_letter_code
_entity_poly.pdbx_strand_id
1 'polypeptide(L)'
;DPTELPETEESEPAEPEDPVEQRAEELLAGMTLEEKVGQMFIARCPETDAASKVTQYHLGGYILFARDFTGKTKEEVTAAIQSYQNAAKVPLLIGVDEEGGTVNRVSKNANLRETPFASPQELYAQGGWDLIRSDTQEKCQLLQSLGINLNFAPVCDVSQDPQDFIYARSFGQDAEQT
;
A
#
# COMPACT_ATOMS: atom_id res chain seq x y z
N ASP A 1 -48.10 -42.20 26.09
CA ASP A 1 -46.87 -41.47 26.03
C ASP A 1 -46.57 -41.11 24.58
N PRO A 2 -46.72 -39.87 24.17
CA PRO A 2 -46.44 -39.53 22.79
C PRO A 2 -44.93 -39.24 22.62
N THR A 3 -44.34 -40.02 21.73
CA THR A 3 -42.95 -39.90 21.32
C THR A 3 -42.75 -38.58 20.54
N GLU A 4 -42.07 -37.61 21.16
CA GLU A 4 -41.58 -36.41 20.49
C GLU A 4 -40.53 -36.87 19.43
N LEU A 5 -40.80 -36.55 18.19
CA LEU A 5 -39.83 -36.62 17.12
C LEU A 5 -38.81 -35.51 17.29
N PRO A 6 -37.50 -35.72 17.05
CA PRO A 6 -36.50 -34.64 17.13
C PRO A 6 -36.81 -33.62 16.06
N GLU A 7 -36.90 -32.36 16.47
CA GLU A 7 -36.90 -31.19 15.55
C GLU A 7 -35.62 -31.25 14.71
N THR A 8 -35.79 -31.38 13.41
CA THR A 8 -34.72 -31.18 12.46
C THR A 8 -34.38 -29.68 12.49
N GLU A 9 -33.21 -29.33 13.04
CA GLU A 9 -32.64 -28.00 12.85
C GLU A 9 -32.55 -27.75 11.34
N GLU A 10 -33.40 -26.87 10.83
CA GLU A 10 -33.23 -26.28 9.50
C GLU A 10 -31.90 -25.51 9.53
N SER A 11 -30.88 -26.03 8.86
CA SER A 11 -29.64 -25.29 8.63
C SER A 11 -29.98 -24.03 7.84
N GLU A 12 -29.67 -22.88 8.42
CA GLU A 12 -29.75 -21.60 7.71
C GLU A 12 -29.04 -21.75 6.35
N PRO A 13 -29.62 -21.21 5.26
CA PRO A 13 -28.94 -21.22 3.96
C PRO A 13 -27.60 -20.50 4.09
N ALA A 14 -26.52 -21.18 3.68
CA ALA A 14 -25.19 -20.60 3.69
C ALA A 14 -25.21 -19.27 2.92
N GLU A 15 -24.68 -18.22 3.53
CA GLU A 15 -24.51 -16.94 2.84
C GLU A 15 -23.71 -17.17 1.53
N PRO A 16 -24.04 -16.47 0.44
CA PRO A 16 -23.31 -16.62 -0.81
C PRO A 16 -21.85 -16.23 -0.56
N GLU A 17 -20.92 -17.13 -0.87
CA GLU A 17 -19.48 -16.89 -0.74
C GLU A 17 -19.06 -15.63 -1.52
N ASP A 18 -18.23 -14.79 -0.89
CA ASP A 18 -17.67 -13.58 -1.53
C ASP A 18 -16.80 -14.03 -2.73
N PRO A 19 -17.08 -13.58 -3.95
CA PRO A 19 -16.30 -13.94 -5.14
C PRO A 19 -14.80 -13.61 -5.01
N VAL A 20 -14.45 -12.61 -4.18
CA VAL A 20 -13.05 -12.23 -3.92
C VAL A 20 -12.39 -13.27 -3.04
N GLU A 21 -13.08 -13.73 -1.99
CA GLU A 21 -12.58 -14.77 -1.09
C GLU A 21 -12.42 -16.11 -1.84
N GLN A 22 -13.43 -16.50 -2.58
CA GLN A 22 -13.38 -17.71 -3.43
C GLN A 22 -12.18 -17.66 -4.39
N ARG A 23 -11.93 -16.51 -5.04
CA ARG A 23 -10.78 -16.36 -5.93
C ARG A 23 -9.44 -16.43 -5.20
N ALA A 24 -9.36 -15.88 -3.99
CA ALA A 24 -8.16 -15.96 -3.15
C ALA A 24 -7.87 -17.41 -2.73
N GLU A 25 -8.90 -18.17 -2.34
CA GLU A 25 -8.77 -19.59 -1.98
C GLU A 25 -8.31 -20.44 -3.18
N GLU A 26 -8.88 -20.24 -4.37
CA GLU A 26 -8.45 -20.92 -5.59
C GLU A 26 -6.97 -20.69 -5.89
N LEU A 27 -6.51 -19.43 -5.80
CA LEU A 27 -5.10 -19.08 -6.00
C LEU A 27 -4.22 -19.77 -4.96
N LEU A 28 -4.62 -19.68 -3.68
CA LEU A 28 -3.88 -20.27 -2.57
C LEU A 28 -3.79 -21.80 -2.66
N ALA A 29 -4.85 -22.46 -3.09
CA ALA A 29 -4.86 -23.92 -3.30
C ALA A 29 -3.88 -24.37 -4.40
N GLY A 30 -3.63 -23.53 -5.40
CA GLY A 30 -2.70 -23.78 -6.50
C GLY A 30 -1.23 -23.45 -6.21
N MET A 31 -0.91 -22.90 -5.03
CA MET A 31 0.45 -22.46 -4.66
C MET A 31 1.25 -23.55 -3.93
N THR A 32 2.55 -23.65 -4.25
CA THR A 32 3.51 -24.39 -3.43
C THR A 32 3.76 -23.67 -2.10
N LEU A 33 4.45 -24.34 -1.16
CA LEU A 33 4.82 -23.72 0.12
C LEU A 33 5.75 -22.53 -0.10
N GLU A 34 6.72 -22.63 -1.01
CA GLU A 34 7.65 -21.56 -1.36
C GLU A 34 6.91 -20.34 -1.93
N GLU A 35 5.94 -20.55 -2.82
CA GLU A 35 5.10 -19.49 -3.35
C GLU A 35 4.27 -18.82 -2.25
N LYS A 36 3.65 -19.58 -1.35
CA LYS A 36 2.89 -19.05 -0.21
C LYS A 36 3.76 -18.19 0.70
N VAL A 37 4.96 -18.67 1.03
CA VAL A 37 5.92 -17.93 1.86
C VAL A 37 6.37 -16.65 1.15
N GLY A 38 6.70 -16.73 -0.15
CA GLY A 38 7.11 -15.55 -0.94
C GLY A 38 6.06 -14.43 -0.97
N GLN A 39 4.77 -14.81 -1.09
CA GLN A 39 3.66 -13.86 -1.08
C GLN A 39 3.51 -13.07 0.23
N MET A 40 4.07 -13.56 1.33
CA MET A 40 4.04 -12.86 2.63
C MET A 40 5.04 -11.69 2.70
N PHE A 41 5.91 -11.50 1.69
CA PHE A 41 6.96 -10.50 1.73
C PHE A 41 6.72 -9.38 0.72
N ILE A 42 6.71 -8.14 1.23
CA ILE A 42 6.94 -6.92 0.45
C ILE A 42 8.41 -6.55 0.69
N ALA A 43 9.26 -6.86 -0.27
CA ALA A 43 10.70 -6.68 -0.14
C ALA A 43 11.12 -5.28 -0.60
N ARG A 44 12.26 -4.78 -0.08
CA ARG A 44 12.87 -3.59 -0.65
C ARG A 44 13.29 -3.88 -2.10
N CYS A 45 12.86 -3.02 -3.05
CA CYS A 45 13.26 -3.16 -4.45
C CYS A 45 14.78 -3.13 -4.58
N PRO A 46 15.43 -4.16 -5.16
CA PRO A 46 16.87 -4.17 -5.37
C PRO A 46 17.26 -3.23 -6.51
N GLU A 47 18.53 -2.84 -6.57
CA GLU A 47 19.06 -1.95 -7.62
C GLU A 47 19.17 -2.64 -8.97
N THR A 48 19.39 -3.94 -8.95
CA THR A 48 19.55 -4.79 -10.15
C THR A 48 18.68 -6.03 -10.05
N ASP A 49 18.30 -6.58 -11.19
CA ASP A 49 17.61 -7.86 -11.32
C ASP A 49 16.24 -7.92 -10.62
N ALA A 50 15.58 -6.77 -10.40
CA ALA A 50 14.33 -6.70 -9.67
C ALA A 50 13.25 -7.64 -10.24
N ALA A 51 13.06 -7.65 -11.56
CA ALA A 51 12.06 -8.52 -12.19
C ALA A 51 12.38 -10.03 -11.98
N SER A 52 13.64 -10.44 -12.15
CA SER A 52 14.03 -11.85 -11.93
C SER A 52 13.90 -12.29 -10.47
N LYS A 53 14.12 -11.37 -9.52
CA LYS A 53 13.95 -11.66 -8.08
C LYS A 53 12.48 -11.83 -7.69
N VAL A 54 11.54 -11.18 -8.35
CA VAL A 54 10.11 -11.44 -8.16
C VAL A 54 9.82 -12.91 -8.44
N THR A 55 10.26 -13.42 -9.60
CA THR A 55 10.07 -14.83 -9.98
C THR A 55 10.85 -15.78 -9.07
N GLN A 56 12.12 -15.44 -8.76
CA GLN A 56 13.00 -16.30 -7.96
C GLN A 56 12.48 -16.54 -6.55
N TYR A 57 11.91 -15.50 -5.93
CA TYR A 57 11.47 -15.55 -4.53
C TYR A 57 9.95 -15.53 -4.37
N HIS A 58 9.19 -15.53 -5.47
CA HIS A 58 7.73 -15.50 -5.48
C HIS A 58 7.14 -14.34 -4.66
N LEU A 59 7.77 -13.16 -4.70
CA LEU A 59 7.46 -12.04 -3.82
C LEU A 59 6.01 -11.56 -3.95
N GLY A 60 5.41 -11.18 -2.83
CA GLY A 60 4.10 -10.52 -2.77
C GLY A 60 4.16 -9.05 -3.15
N GLY A 61 5.32 -8.40 -3.09
CA GLY A 61 5.46 -7.01 -3.47
C GLY A 61 6.85 -6.42 -3.34
N TYR A 62 6.95 -5.16 -3.76
CA TYR A 62 8.11 -4.32 -3.53
C TYR A 62 7.73 -3.04 -2.81
N ILE A 63 8.57 -2.59 -1.88
CA ILE A 63 8.60 -1.21 -1.40
C ILE A 63 9.67 -0.43 -2.16
N LEU A 64 9.29 0.71 -2.76
CA LEU A 64 10.15 1.59 -3.53
C LEU A 64 10.61 2.76 -2.66
N PHE A 65 11.85 3.20 -2.86
CA PHE A 65 12.46 4.30 -2.13
C PHE A 65 12.87 5.44 -3.09
N ALA A 66 13.32 6.56 -2.55
CA ALA A 66 13.68 7.74 -3.35
C ALA A 66 14.63 7.43 -4.51
N ARG A 67 15.58 6.50 -4.34
CA ARG A 67 16.52 6.08 -5.39
C ARG A 67 15.83 5.49 -6.62
N ASP A 68 14.66 4.87 -6.42
CA ASP A 68 13.91 4.22 -7.48
C ASP A 68 13.20 5.25 -8.38
N PHE A 69 13.11 6.50 -7.93
CA PHE A 69 12.47 7.61 -8.63
C PHE A 69 13.44 8.70 -9.08
N THR A 70 14.58 8.86 -8.39
CA THR A 70 15.50 10.00 -8.60
C THR A 70 15.90 10.17 -10.07
N GLY A 71 15.59 11.33 -10.64
CA GLY A 71 15.94 11.72 -12.02
C GLY A 71 15.13 11.04 -13.11
N LYS A 72 14.25 10.08 -12.79
CA LYS A 72 13.46 9.33 -13.76
C LYS A 72 12.26 10.13 -14.25
N THR A 73 11.85 9.85 -15.46
CA THR A 73 10.56 10.30 -16.02
C THR A 73 9.42 9.38 -15.56
N LYS A 74 8.20 9.82 -15.80
CA LYS A 74 6.99 9.01 -15.52
C LYS A 74 7.02 7.69 -16.30
N GLU A 75 7.42 7.74 -17.55
CA GLU A 75 7.51 6.58 -18.46
C GLU A 75 8.52 5.56 -17.94
N GLU A 76 9.69 6.01 -17.48
CA GLU A 76 10.74 5.15 -16.93
C GLU A 76 10.29 4.44 -15.65
N VAL A 77 9.62 5.17 -14.75
CA VAL A 77 9.06 4.58 -13.51
C VAL A 77 7.98 3.56 -13.84
N THR A 78 7.04 3.93 -14.70
CA THR A 78 5.93 3.04 -15.10
C THR A 78 6.44 1.78 -15.80
N ALA A 79 7.42 1.92 -16.70
CA ALA A 79 8.02 0.78 -17.38
C ALA A 79 8.75 -0.17 -16.42
N ALA A 80 9.46 0.36 -15.43
CA ALA A 80 10.10 -0.44 -14.40
C ALA A 80 9.07 -1.23 -13.58
N ILE A 81 8.03 -0.57 -13.06
CA ILE A 81 6.96 -1.21 -12.28
C ILE A 81 6.25 -2.27 -13.14
N GLN A 82 5.95 -1.97 -14.41
CA GLN A 82 5.32 -2.93 -15.31
C GLN A 82 6.21 -4.17 -15.53
N SER A 83 7.53 -4.00 -15.58
CA SER A 83 8.45 -5.14 -15.70
C SER A 83 8.39 -6.06 -14.48
N TYR A 84 8.19 -5.50 -13.27
CA TYR A 84 8.02 -6.29 -12.04
C TYR A 84 6.69 -7.02 -12.05
N GLN A 85 5.60 -6.35 -12.43
CA GLN A 85 4.27 -6.95 -12.55
C GLN A 85 4.24 -8.09 -13.56
N ASN A 86 4.91 -7.92 -14.71
CA ASN A 86 4.98 -8.96 -15.75
C ASN A 86 5.77 -10.21 -15.31
N ALA A 87 6.67 -10.07 -14.33
CA ALA A 87 7.44 -11.18 -13.77
C ALA A 87 6.69 -11.96 -12.67
N ALA A 88 5.60 -11.40 -12.17
CA ALA A 88 4.83 -11.94 -11.06
C ALA A 88 3.74 -12.91 -11.54
N LYS A 89 3.53 -14.01 -10.81
CA LYS A 89 2.41 -14.95 -11.01
C LYS A 89 1.10 -14.38 -10.43
N VAL A 90 1.20 -13.69 -9.29
CA VAL A 90 0.14 -12.93 -8.64
C VAL A 90 0.52 -11.47 -8.70
N PRO A 91 -0.40 -10.54 -9.02
CA PRO A 91 -0.10 -9.11 -9.07
C PRO A 91 0.56 -8.61 -7.79
N LEU A 92 1.66 -7.87 -7.93
CA LEU A 92 2.44 -7.37 -6.81
C LEU A 92 1.75 -6.20 -6.10
N LEU A 93 1.92 -6.14 -4.78
CA LEU A 93 1.78 -4.91 -4.03
C LEU A 93 3.03 -4.05 -4.27
N ILE A 94 2.85 -2.91 -4.93
CA ILE A 94 3.92 -1.92 -5.15
C ILE A 94 3.69 -0.77 -4.19
N GLY A 95 4.52 -0.72 -3.16
CA GLY A 95 4.40 0.20 -2.05
C GLY A 95 5.43 1.32 -2.03
N VAL A 96 5.09 2.41 -1.37
CA VAL A 96 5.96 3.56 -1.17
C VAL A 96 5.60 4.30 0.12
N ASP A 97 6.56 5.00 0.74
CA ASP A 97 6.32 5.92 1.86
C ASP A 97 6.16 7.35 1.31
N GLU A 98 5.01 7.69 0.78
CA GLU A 98 4.69 9.06 0.36
C GLU A 98 3.83 9.72 1.43
N GLU A 99 4.46 10.07 2.57
CA GLU A 99 3.78 10.63 3.75
C GLU A 99 3.44 12.11 3.55
N GLY A 100 4.33 12.83 2.90
CA GLY A 100 4.37 14.28 2.87
C GLY A 100 5.45 14.84 3.81
N GLY A 101 5.75 16.14 3.71
CA GLY A 101 6.76 16.79 4.54
C GLY A 101 8.16 16.21 4.34
N THR A 102 8.73 15.66 5.41
CA THR A 102 10.11 15.14 5.39
C THR A 102 10.24 13.79 4.67
N VAL A 103 9.15 13.03 4.56
CA VAL A 103 9.13 11.69 3.95
C VAL A 103 8.31 11.70 2.67
N ASN A 104 8.99 12.05 1.60
CA ASN A 104 8.51 12.00 0.22
C ASN A 104 9.48 11.16 -0.61
N ARG A 105 9.00 10.21 -1.39
CA ARG A 105 9.81 9.36 -2.27
C ARG A 105 9.62 9.71 -3.72
N VAL A 106 8.37 9.89 -4.13
CA VAL A 106 7.93 10.17 -5.50
C VAL A 106 7.98 11.66 -5.79
N SER A 107 7.31 12.46 -4.98
CA SER A 107 7.12 13.90 -5.22
C SER A 107 8.38 14.74 -5.02
N LYS A 108 9.46 14.19 -4.45
CA LYS A 108 10.79 14.83 -4.46
C LYS A 108 11.41 14.91 -5.84
N ASN A 109 10.95 14.12 -6.80
CA ASN A 109 11.43 14.18 -8.18
C ASN A 109 10.57 15.16 -8.97
N ALA A 110 11.16 16.29 -9.38
CA ALA A 110 10.46 17.33 -10.12
C ALA A 110 9.91 16.89 -11.49
N ASN A 111 10.42 15.79 -12.06
CA ASN A 111 9.85 15.20 -13.27
C ASN A 111 8.50 14.52 -13.03
N LEU A 112 8.19 14.18 -11.79
CA LEU A 112 6.95 13.48 -11.41
C LEU A 112 5.94 14.43 -10.76
N ARG A 113 6.40 15.40 -9.98
CA ARG A 113 5.60 16.47 -9.38
C ARG A 113 6.44 17.71 -9.17
N GLU A 114 5.92 18.86 -9.52
CA GLU A 114 6.65 20.15 -9.47
C GLU A 114 7.15 20.48 -8.05
N THR A 115 6.30 20.25 -7.03
CA THR A 115 6.64 20.49 -5.63
C THR A 115 6.31 19.26 -4.78
N PRO A 116 7.15 18.90 -3.79
CA PRO A 116 6.86 17.82 -2.87
C PRO A 116 5.55 18.05 -2.09
N PHE A 117 4.88 16.97 -1.68
CA PHE A 117 3.70 17.05 -0.80
C PHE A 117 4.09 17.64 0.57
N ALA A 118 3.25 18.52 1.08
CA ALA A 118 3.41 19.12 2.41
C ALA A 118 3.13 18.09 3.52
N SER A 119 3.57 18.39 4.75
CA SER A 119 3.28 17.54 5.90
C SER A 119 1.80 17.60 6.31
N PRO A 120 1.27 16.56 6.96
CA PRO A 120 -0.10 16.58 7.50
C PRO A 120 -0.35 17.77 8.44
N GLN A 121 0.63 18.15 9.25
CA GLN A 121 0.53 19.31 10.15
C GLN A 121 0.36 20.63 9.39
N GLU A 122 1.16 20.85 8.33
CA GLU A 122 1.07 22.04 7.49
C GLU A 122 -0.27 22.12 6.77
N LEU A 123 -0.74 20.99 6.19
CA LEU A 123 -2.01 20.91 5.50
C LEU A 123 -3.19 21.20 6.44
N TYR A 124 -3.17 20.62 7.63
CA TYR A 124 -4.22 20.86 8.62
C TYR A 124 -4.25 22.29 9.11
N ALA A 125 -3.08 22.90 9.37
CA ALA A 125 -2.99 24.30 9.77
C ALA A 125 -3.47 25.27 8.69
N GLN A 126 -3.32 24.94 7.41
CA GLN A 126 -3.69 25.78 6.27
C GLN A 126 -5.17 25.65 5.87
N GLY A 127 -5.74 24.46 5.97
CA GLY A 127 -7.09 24.23 5.45
C GLY A 127 -7.85 23.04 6.09
N GLY A 128 -7.38 22.56 7.25
CA GLY A 128 -8.05 21.50 8.01
C GLY A 128 -8.21 20.19 7.23
N TRP A 129 -9.25 19.46 7.58
CA TRP A 129 -9.54 18.16 6.98
C TRP A 129 -9.84 18.20 5.47
N ASP A 130 -10.40 19.31 4.98
CA ASP A 130 -10.71 19.42 3.55
C ASP A 130 -9.45 19.50 2.70
N LEU A 131 -8.41 20.21 3.20
CA LEU A 131 -7.14 20.25 2.51
C LEU A 131 -6.40 18.91 2.58
N ILE A 132 -6.43 18.24 3.74
CA ILE A 132 -5.87 16.87 3.87
C ILE A 132 -6.54 15.90 2.89
N ARG A 133 -7.88 15.97 2.77
CA ARG A 133 -8.61 15.10 1.85
C ARG A 133 -8.23 15.34 0.39
N SER A 134 -8.16 16.61 -0.03
CA SER A 134 -7.80 16.96 -1.41
C SER A 134 -6.34 16.60 -1.74
N ASP A 135 -5.41 16.82 -0.83
CA ASP A 135 -4.00 16.42 -0.96
C ASP A 135 -3.87 14.90 -1.06
N THR A 136 -4.59 14.16 -0.22
CA THR A 136 -4.60 12.70 -0.26
C THR A 136 -5.14 12.17 -1.60
N GLN A 137 -6.19 12.79 -2.14
CA GLN A 137 -6.73 12.43 -3.45
C GLN A 137 -5.71 12.66 -4.58
N GLU A 138 -5.05 13.82 -4.59
CA GLU A 138 -3.98 14.11 -5.55
C GLU A 138 -2.82 13.11 -5.43
N LYS A 139 -2.39 12.81 -4.20
CA LYS A 139 -1.35 11.83 -3.89
C LYS A 139 -1.72 10.45 -4.44
N CYS A 140 -2.92 9.96 -4.15
CA CYS A 140 -3.39 8.68 -4.67
C CYS A 140 -3.42 8.65 -6.21
N GLN A 141 -3.89 9.72 -6.85
CA GLN A 141 -3.91 9.82 -8.32
C GLN A 141 -2.51 9.78 -8.91
N LEU A 142 -1.55 10.51 -8.31
CA LEU A 142 -0.16 10.46 -8.74
C LEU A 142 0.41 9.04 -8.63
N LEU A 143 0.28 8.40 -7.47
CA LEU A 143 0.81 7.06 -7.23
C LEU A 143 0.19 6.03 -8.18
N GLN A 144 -1.12 6.03 -8.33
CA GLN A 144 -1.82 5.13 -9.26
C GLN A 144 -1.38 5.34 -10.71
N SER A 145 -1.14 6.59 -11.11
CA SER A 145 -0.68 6.92 -12.46
C SER A 145 0.72 6.36 -12.80
N LEU A 146 1.49 5.99 -11.78
CA LEU A 146 2.81 5.36 -11.89
C LEU A 146 2.75 3.82 -11.75
N GLY A 147 1.57 3.25 -11.41
CA GLY A 147 1.41 1.83 -11.13
C GLY A 147 1.68 1.43 -9.68
N ILE A 148 1.79 2.41 -8.77
CA ILE A 148 1.92 2.19 -7.32
C ILE A 148 0.53 2.03 -6.74
N ASN A 149 0.29 0.92 -6.03
CA ASN A 149 -1.02 0.53 -5.52
C ASN A 149 -1.10 0.45 -3.99
N LEU A 150 -0.01 0.76 -3.29
CA LEU A 150 0.06 0.79 -1.83
C LEU A 150 0.85 2.02 -1.36
N ASN A 151 0.30 2.80 -0.42
CA ASN A 151 1.04 3.85 0.27
C ASN A 151 1.11 3.51 1.76
N PHE A 152 2.32 3.46 2.32
CA PHE A 152 2.54 3.24 3.75
C PHE A 152 2.38 4.57 4.52
N ALA A 153 1.22 5.19 4.36
CA ALA A 153 0.79 6.43 4.99
C ALA A 153 -0.74 6.40 5.16
N PRO A 154 -1.31 7.20 6.07
CA PRO A 154 -0.69 8.22 6.91
C PRO A 154 0.08 7.65 8.11
N VAL A 155 0.94 8.48 8.73
CA VAL A 155 1.53 8.21 10.04
C VAL A 155 0.47 8.47 11.11
N CYS A 156 0.17 7.45 11.90
CA CYS A 156 -0.83 7.50 12.98
C CYS A 156 -0.18 7.58 14.38
N ASP A 157 1.13 7.83 14.45
CA ASP A 157 1.82 8.06 15.71
C ASP A 157 1.37 9.38 16.34
N VAL A 158 1.10 9.34 17.64
CA VAL A 158 0.68 10.51 18.41
C VAL A 158 1.88 11.14 19.08
N SER A 159 2.25 12.35 18.69
CA SER A 159 3.28 13.15 19.35
C SER A 159 2.90 14.63 19.33
N GLN A 160 3.03 15.27 20.49
CA GLN A 160 2.86 16.72 20.67
C GLN A 160 4.18 17.41 21.05
N ASP A 161 5.26 16.65 21.23
CA ASP A 161 6.58 17.19 21.57
C ASP A 161 7.41 17.42 20.29
N PRO A 162 7.74 18.69 19.94
CA PRO A 162 8.55 18.99 18.76
C PRO A 162 9.97 18.37 18.78
N GLN A 163 10.42 17.85 19.92
CA GLN A 163 11.72 17.20 20.05
C GLN A 163 11.64 15.69 19.77
N ASP A 164 10.46 15.12 19.72
CA ASP A 164 10.29 13.72 19.36
C ASP A 164 10.68 13.48 17.90
N PHE A 165 11.39 12.37 17.67
CA PHE A 165 11.78 11.95 16.33
C PHE A 165 10.61 11.86 15.33
N ILE A 166 9.44 11.43 15.82
CA ILE A 166 8.27 11.21 14.96
C ILE A 166 7.44 12.48 14.73
N TYR A 167 7.62 13.51 15.59
CA TYR A 167 6.74 14.70 15.60
C TYR A 167 6.57 15.35 14.22
N ALA A 168 7.66 15.58 13.49
CA ALA A 168 7.61 16.21 12.17
C ALA A 168 6.90 15.39 11.09
N ARG A 169 6.62 14.09 11.36
CA ARG A 169 5.92 13.16 10.49
C ARG A 169 4.51 12.87 10.99
N SER A 170 4.26 13.02 12.29
CA SER A 170 2.95 12.82 12.91
C SER A 170 1.98 13.92 12.53
N PHE A 171 0.71 13.74 12.88
CA PHE A 171 -0.31 14.76 12.70
C PHE A 171 -0.15 15.96 13.65
N GLY A 172 0.62 15.80 14.73
CA GLY A 172 0.91 16.85 15.72
C GLY A 172 -0.29 17.20 16.62
N GLN A 173 -1.28 16.33 16.69
CA GLN A 173 -2.48 16.46 17.51
C GLN A 173 -2.49 15.40 18.62
N ASP A 174 -3.55 15.40 19.43
CA ASP A 174 -3.80 14.35 20.41
C ASP A 174 -4.36 13.06 19.75
N ALA A 175 -4.56 12.01 20.56
CA ALA A 175 -5.01 10.73 20.07
C ALA A 175 -6.46 10.72 19.55
N GLU A 176 -7.29 11.67 19.99
CA GLU A 176 -8.68 11.78 19.53
C GLU A 176 -8.75 12.40 18.13
N GLN A 177 -7.81 13.30 17.83
CA GLN A 177 -7.75 14.02 16.57
C GLN A 177 -6.88 13.34 15.52
N THR A 178 -5.98 12.43 15.94
CA THR A 178 -5.12 11.66 15.05
C THR A 178 -5.82 10.40 14.57
#